data_b94c2a14dff758860e2ebf5f3e41c89e
#
_entry.id   b94c2a14dff758860e2ebf5f3e41c89e
#
_cell.length_a   1.000
_cell.length_b   1.000
_cell.length_c   1.000
_cell.angle_alpha   90.00
_cell.angle_beta   90.00
_cell.angle_gamma   90.00
#
_symmetry.space_group_name_H-M   'P 1'
#
loop_
_entity.id
_entity.type
_entity.pdbx_description
1 polymer ?
#
loop_
_entity_poly.entity_id
_entity_poly.type
_entity_poly.pdbx_seq_one_letter_code
_entity_poly.pdbx_strand_id
1 'polypeptide(L)'
;MTMRGLLAVFWLFSASALAQTQAFTDDLGRVVQVPVHPQRIVSLHDLDITIPLIELGVPPVASHGRTRPDGSHFLRSSAQLTGIDFANSDIQFIGTADIDLEAVAAAKPDLIITEPNRNVPIEQLAKIAPTVSIDHLLGSAPRIYAKLAQLTGTEARLAVLNHRYQAQIQQLKQTIDTAKISVSVIQANNGKVTVHHSYHALGRVLRDAGFRFPPLIDRIPDGERIDVSAEQLPELDADFVFATWRSDTGGKPQDELNDMEKVMPGWCDFMQACRSGHYILLPREEVISNSYAALSLLVAEVQSQIAGRPIPKEGK
;
A
#
# COMPACT_ATOMS: atom_id res chain seq x y z
N MET A 1 63.57 42.13 -28.66
CA MET A 1 62.95 41.48 -27.52
C MET A 1 61.58 40.91 -27.95
N THR A 2 61.55 39.65 -28.25
CA THR A 2 60.37 38.94 -28.79
C THR A 2 59.79 38.04 -27.68
N MET A 3 58.65 38.38 -27.19
CA MET A 3 57.90 37.65 -26.13
C MET A 3 57.04 36.54 -26.81
N ARG A 4 57.44 35.31 -26.64
CA ARG A 4 56.68 34.11 -27.08
C ARG A 4 55.63 33.81 -26.02
N GLY A 5 54.33 34.05 -26.38
CA GLY A 5 53.22 33.61 -25.54
C GLY A 5 52.98 32.08 -25.68
N LEU A 6 53.07 31.37 -24.59
CA LEU A 6 52.62 29.96 -24.50
C LEU A 6 51.10 29.93 -24.37
N LEU A 7 50.38 29.40 -25.38
CA LEU A 7 48.99 29.01 -25.27
C LEU A 7 48.93 27.62 -24.59
N ALA A 8 48.47 27.58 -23.31
CA ALA A 8 48.12 26.33 -22.64
C ALA A 8 46.70 25.89 -23.07
N VAL A 9 46.61 24.82 -23.87
CA VAL A 9 45.36 24.19 -24.25
C VAL A 9 44.92 23.28 -23.11
N PHE A 10 43.89 23.70 -22.35
CA PHE A 10 43.23 22.88 -21.34
C PHE A 10 42.31 21.86 -22.02
N TRP A 11 42.70 20.62 -22.05
CA TRP A 11 41.83 19.49 -22.45
C TRP A 11 40.90 19.21 -21.27
N LEU A 12 39.61 19.57 -21.40
CA LEU A 12 38.54 19.13 -20.53
C LEU A 12 38.21 17.66 -20.87
N PHE A 13 38.79 16.75 -20.10
CA PHE A 13 38.34 15.35 -20.11
C PHE A 13 36.94 15.31 -19.48
N SER A 14 35.88 15.25 -20.30
CA SER A 14 34.55 14.84 -19.87
C SER A 14 34.62 13.36 -19.50
N ALA A 15 34.87 13.08 -18.21
CA ALA A 15 34.69 11.73 -17.69
C ALA A 15 33.19 11.40 -17.78
N SER A 16 32.78 10.61 -18.75
CA SER A 16 31.47 9.95 -18.74
C SER A 16 31.44 9.05 -17.52
N ALA A 17 30.80 9.49 -16.44
CA ALA A 17 30.51 8.65 -15.30
C ALA A 17 29.62 7.51 -15.81
N LEU A 18 30.19 6.33 -16.02
CA LEU A 18 29.42 5.10 -16.21
C LEU A 18 28.57 4.95 -14.95
N ALA A 19 27.26 5.02 -15.11
CA ALA A 19 26.36 4.79 -13.98
C ALA A 19 26.66 3.42 -13.39
N GLN A 20 27.06 3.40 -12.11
CA GLN A 20 27.38 2.17 -11.41
C GLN A 20 26.09 1.35 -11.29
N THR A 21 26.14 0.07 -11.69
CA THR A 21 25.02 -0.86 -11.60
C THR A 21 25.23 -1.91 -10.53
N GLN A 22 24.14 -2.47 -10.03
CA GLN A 22 24.08 -3.60 -9.10
C GLN A 22 23.13 -4.66 -9.61
N ALA A 23 23.35 -5.92 -9.24
CA ALA A 23 22.44 -7.01 -9.51
C ALA A 23 21.30 -7.00 -8.48
N PHE A 24 20.05 -7.05 -8.96
CA PHE A 24 18.84 -7.14 -8.12
C PHE A 24 18.00 -8.33 -8.56
N THR A 25 17.61 -9.19 -7.60
CA THR A 25 16.68 -10.30 -7.85
C THR A 25 15.26 -9.84 -7.56
N ASP A 26 14.43 -9.80 -8.60
CA ASP A 26 13.04 -9.40 -8.51
C ASP A 26 12.10 -10.54 -8.04
N ASP A 27 10.80 -10.25 -7.92
CA ASP A 27 9.81 -11.23 -7.43
C ASP A 27 9.41 -12.27 -8.49
N LEU A 28 9.87 -12.13 -9.73
CA LEU A 28 9.79 -13.17 -10.75
C LEU A 28 11.02 -14.08 -10.78
N GLY A 29 11.97 -13.88 -9.85
CA GLY A 29 13.23 -14.63 -9.77
C GLY A 29 14.26 -14.22 -10.82
N ARG A 30 14.07 -13.10 -11.53
CA ARG A 30 15.00 -12.60 -12.54
C ARG A 30 16.08 -11.74 -11.87
N VAL A 31 17.32 -11.90 -12.34
CA VAL A 31 18.44 -11.03 -11.95
C VAL A 31 18.55 -9.90 -12.96
N VAL A 32 18.30 -8.67 -12.52
CA VAL A 32 18.32 -7.46 -13.35
C VAL A 32 19.48 -6.55 -12.92
N GLN A 33 20.25 -6.04 -13.89
CA GLN A 33 21.25 -5.00 -13.62
C GLN A 33 20.55 -3.65 -13.53
N VAL A 34 20.55 -3.04 -12.34
CA VAL A 34 19.87 -1.75 -12.07
C VAL A 34 20.88 -0.69 -11.65
N PRO A 35 20.64 0.60 -11.87
CA PRO A 35 21.49 1.66 -11.31
C PRO A 35 21.57 1.55 -9.78
N VAL A 36 22.73 1.80 -9.19
CA VAL A 36 22.91 1.84 -7.73
C VAL A 36 22.11 2.99 -7.11
N HIS A 37 21.99 4.11 -7.83
CA HIS A 37 21.22 5.28 -7.43
C HIS A 37 20.33 5.74 -8.60
N PRO A 38 19.17 5.11 -8.81
CA PRO A 38 18.27 5.51 -9.89
C PRO A 38 17.73 6.92 -9.63
N GLN A 39 17.74 7.75 -10.67
CA GLN A 39 17.31 9.16 -10.62
C GLN A 39 15.96 9.38 -11.27
N ARG A 40 15.58 8.49 -12.19
CA ARG A 40 14.38 8.63 -12.99
C ARG A 40 13.56 7.35 -12.96
N ILE A 41 12.87 7.15 -11.86
CA ILE A 41 12.06 5.95 -11.62
C ILE A 41 10.69 6.14 -12.25
N VAL A 42 10.23 5.15 -13.02
CA VAL A 42 8.84 5.02 -13.44
C VAL A 42 8.17 3.90 -12.64
N SER A 43 7.00 4.21 -12.06
CA SER A 43 6.22 3.29 -11.23
C SER A 43 4.94 2.86 -11.93
N LEU A 44 4.70 1.55 -12.04
CA LEU A 44 3.49 1.00 -12.65
C LEU A 44 2.42 0.59 -11.63
N HIS A 45 2.54 1.01 -10.36
CA HIS A 45 1.50 0.81 -9.36
C HIS A 45 1.41 2.00 -8.40
N ASP A 46 0.30 2.76 -8.50
CA ASP A 46 0.10 4.01 -7.77
C ASP A 46 0.08 3.84 -6.24
N LEU A 47 -0.58 2.80 -5.74
CA LEU A 47 -0.81 2.60 -4.31
C LEU A 47 0.39 1.95 -3.59
N ASP A 48 0.93 0.86 -4.16
CA ASP A 48 1.88 -0.01 -3.44
C ASP A 48 3.34 0.13 -3.92
N ILE A 49 3.60 0.98 -4.93
CA ILE A 49 4.96 1.32 -5.37
C ILE A 49 5.19 2.83 -5.31
N THR A 50 4.27 3.63 -5.86
CA THR A 50 4.44 5.10 -5.92
C THR A 50 4.41 5.73 -4.53
N ILE A 51 3.42 5.41 -3.69
CA ILE A 51 3.37 5.94 -2.31
C ILE A 51 4.62 5.55 -1.51
N PRO A 52 5.06 4.29 -1.48
CA PRO A 52 6.33 3.90 -0.86
C PRO A 52 7.56 4.69 -1.35
N LEU A 53 7.69 4.91 -2.66
CA LEU A 53 8.80 5.71 -3.20
C LEU A 53 8.75 7.16 -2.71
N ILE A 54 7.56 7.76 -2.64
CA ILE A 54 7.38 9.11 -2.08
C ILE A 54 7.80 9.14 -0.60
N GLU A 55 7.39 8.18 0.21
CA GLU A 55 7.75 8.12 1.63
C GLU A 55 9.25 7.84 1.86
N LEU A 56 9.87 7.09 0.96
CA LEU A 56 11.32 6.86 0.97
C LEU A 56 12.12 8.10 0.52
N GLY A 57 11.47 9.15 0.00
CA GLY A 57 12.09 10.39 -0.42
C GLY A 57 12.62 10.37 -1.85
N VAL A 58 12.19 9.42 -2.66
CA VAL A 58 12.57 9.23 -4.08
C VAL A 58 11.33 9.14 -4.97
N PRO A 59 10.49 10.21 -5.03
CA PRO A 59 9.27 10.17 -5.81
C PRO A 59 9.56 9.79 -7.26
N PRO A 60 8.70 8.98 -7.92
CA PRO A 60 8.91 8.62 -9.31
C PRO A 60 8.69 9.82 -10.23
N VAL A 61 9.34 9.84 -11.40
CA VAL A 61 9.13 10.88 -12.42
C VAL A 61 7.83 10.66 -13.19
N ALA A 62 7.31 9.43 -13.20
CA ALA A 62 6.02 9.10 -13.79
C ALA A 62 5.40 7.89 -13.09
N SER A 63 4.07 7.86 -13.05
CA SER A 63 3.32 6.82 -12.35
C SER A 63 2.05 6.43 -13.10
N HIS A 64 1.70 5.15 -12.98
CA HIS A 64 0.34 4.68 -13.15
C HIS A 64 -0.60 5.41 -12.19
N GLY A 65 -1.86 5.60 -12.58
CA GLY A 65 -2.86 6.25 -11.74
C GLY A 65 -4.29 5.86 -12.11
N ARG A 66 -5.22 6.70 -11.72
CA ARG A 66 -6.64 6.56 -11.99
C ARG A 66 -7.17 7.82 -12.68
N THR A 67 -8.32 7.68 -13.34
CA THR A 67 -9.01 8.80 -13.98
C THR A 67 -10.39 8.97 -13.35
N ARG A 68 -10.74 10.20 -12.96
CA ARG A 68 -12.06 10.56 -12.47
C ARG A 68 -13.04 10.73 -13.63
N PRO A 69 -14.37 10.76 -13.36
CA PRO A 69 -15.38 10.99 -14.40
C PRO A 69 -15.21 12.31 -15.14
N ASP A 70 -14.59 13.33 -14.53
CA ASP A 70 -14.30 14.63 -15.14
C ASP A 70 -13.03 14.62 -16.02
N GLY A 71 -12.38 13.47 -16.18
CA GLY A 71 -11.16 13.29 -16.96
C GLY A 71 -9.86 13.63 -16.22
N SER A 72 -9.92 14.16 -15.00
CA SER A 72 -8.72 14.42 -14.20
C SER A 72 -8.08 13.11 -13.70
N HIS A 73 -6.75 13.13 -13.56
CA HIS A 73 -5.98 11.98 -13.09
C HIS A 73 -5.60 12.14 -11.62
N PHE A 74 -5.50 11.01 -10.91
CA PHE A 74 -5.11 10.99 -9.50
C PHE A 74 -4.36 9.72 -9.12
N LEU A 75 -3.57 9.81 -8.06
CA LEU A 75 -2.94 8.68 -7.35
C LEU A 75 -3.87 8.25 -6.21
N ARG A 76 -4.27 6.98 -6.18
CA ARG A 76 -5.18 6.47 -5.12
C ARG A 76 -4.61 6.78 -3.73
N SER A 77 -5.41 7.48 -2.90
CA SER A 77 -5.09 7.86 -1.51
C SER A 77 -3.77 8.58 -1.30
N SER A 78 -3.01 8.88 -2.34
CA SER A 78 -1.70 9.50 -2.18
C SER A 78 -1.81 10.92 -1.59
N ALA A 79 -2.80 11.70 -2.03
CA ALA A 79 -3.07 13.01 -1.46
C ALA A 79 -3.38 12.95 0.05
N GLN A 80 -4.14 11.95 0.50
CA GLN A 80 -4.50 11.75 1.90
C GLN A 80 -3.30 11.23 2.73
N LEU A 81 -2.53 10.30 2.17
CA LEU A 81 -1.45 9.63 2.88
C LEU A 81 -0.12 10.42 2.85
N THR A 82 0.15 11.15 1.77
CA THR A 82 1.45 11.82 1.56
C THR A 82 1.36 13.32 1.27
N GLY A 83 0.17 13.82 0.96
CA GLY A 83 -0.04 15.18 0.47
C GLY A 83 0.30 15.38 -1.01
N ILE A 84 0.71 14.32 -1.74
CA ILE A 84 1.19 14.39 -3.13
C ILE A 84 0.20 13.71 -4.08
N ASP A 85 -0.11 14.38 -5.20
CA ASP A 85 -0.90 13.86 -6.30
C ASP A 85 -0.36 14.45 -7.63
N PHE A 86 -0.83 13.98 -8.78
CA PHE A 86 -0.46 14.55 -10.09
C PHE A 86 -0.70 16.07 -10.16
N ALA A 87 -1.76 16.57 -9.52
CA ALA A 87 -2.13 17.99 -9.58
C ALA A 87 -1.14 18.93 -8.85
N ASN A 88 -0.32 18.42 -7.94
CA ASN A 88 0.58 19.22 -7.10
C ASN A 88 2.02 18.71 -7.08
N SER A 89 2.41 17.91 -8.08
CA SER A 89 3.76 17.36 -8.22
C SER A 89 4.19 17.30 -9.69
N ASP A 90 5.47 17.00 -9.92
CA ASP A 90 6.03 16.79 -11.25
C ASP A 90 5.88 15.33 -11.76
N ILE A 91 5.15 14.49 -11.04
CA ILE A 91 4.89 13.10 -11.41
C ILE A 91 3.98 13.07 -12.64
N GLN A 92 4.43 12.49 -13.73
CA GLN A 92 3.65 12.38 -14.97
C GLN A 92 2.70 11.18 -14.91
N PHE A 93 1.49 11.34 -15.43
CA PHE A 93 0.55 10.24 -15.60
C PHE A 93 0.90 9.42 -16.85
N ILE A 94 0.96 8.08 -16.73
CA ILE A 94 1.32 7.15 -17.82
C ILE A 94 0.27 6.08 -18.08
N GLY A 95 -0.97 6.31 -17.69
CA GLY A 95 -2.08 5.40 -17.93
C GLY A 95 -2.72 4.83 -16.68
N THR A 96 -3.77 4.07 -16.92
CA THR A 96 -4.53 3.34 -15.88
C THR A 96 -4.22 1.84 -15.98
N ALA A 97 -5.22 0.97 -16.19
CA ALA A 97 -5.00 -0.45 -16.46
C ALA A 97 -4.13 -0.67 -17.73
N ASP A 98 -4.38 0.14 -18.75
CA ASP A 98 -3.55 0.19 -19.95
C ASP A 98 -2.47 1.27 -19.77
N ILE A 99 -1.23 0.84 -19.90
CA ILE A 99 -0.04 1.70 -19.76
C ILE A 99 0.35 2.25 -21.13
N ASP A 100 0.53 3.56 -21.18
CA ASP A 100 1.06 4.25 -22.35
C ASP A 100 2.59 4.10 -22.41
N LEU A 101 3.07 3.19 -23.26
CA LEU A 101 4.50 2.93 -23.43
C LEU A 101 5.27 4.12 -24.03
N GLU A 102 4.61 4.97 -24.82
CA GLU A 102 5.22 6.18 -25.38
C GLU A 102 5.45 7.21 -24.24
N ALA A 103 4.47 7.37 -23.36
CA ALA A 103 4.60 8.21 -22.16
C ALA A 103 5.69 7.68 -21.21
N VAL A 104 5.78 6.35 -21.02
CA VAL A 104 6.87 5.72 -20.25
C VAL A 104 8.23 6.06 -20.87
N ALA A 105 8.38 5.90 -22.19
CA ALA A 105 9.64 6.20 -22.88
C ALA A 105 9.96 7.71 -22.86
N ALA A 106 8.95 8.58 -23.00
CA ALA A 106 9.12 10.04 -22.93
C ALA A 106 9.58 10.50 -21.56
N ALA A 107 9.23 9.79 -20.48
CA ALA A 107 9.73 10.04 -19.13
C ALA A 107 11.24 9.76 -18.97
N LYS A 108 11.88 9.10 -19.93
CA LYS A 108 13.33 8.75 -19.97
C LYS A 108 13.78 8.09 -18.65
N PRO A 109 13.17 6.98 -18.26
CA PRO A 109 13.52 6.31 -17.01
C PRO A 109 14.93 5.71 -17.07
N ASP A 110 15.57 5.63 -15.91
CA ASP A 110 16.75 4.78 -15.68
C ASP A 110 16.40 3.50 -14.89
N LEU A 111 15.17 3.45 -14.34
CA LEU A 111 14.58 2.27 -13.69
C LEU A 111 13.06 2.27 -13.87
N ILE A 112 12.50 1.12 -14.22
CA ILE A 112 11.05 0.88 -14.22
C ILE A 112 10.73 -0.15 -13.16
N ILE A 113 9.73 0.13 -12.31
CA ILE A 113 9.23 -0.80 -11.29
C ILE A 113 7.78 -1.16 -11.64
N THR A 114 7.53 -2.44 -11.90
CA THR A 114 6.23 -2.99 -12.26
C THR A 114 5.77 -4.03 -11.23
N GLU A 115 4.64 -4.66 -11.48
CA GLU A 115 4.09 -5.79 -10.74
C GLU A 115 3.86 -6.99 -11.66
N PRO A 116 3.77 -8.24 -11.13
CA PRO A 116 3.63 -9.44 -11.98
C PRO A 116 2.38 -9.47 -12.85
N ASN A 117 1.28 -8.87 -12.37
CA ASN A 117 -0.04 -8.95 -13.01
C ASN A 117 -0.37 -7.73 -13.88
N ARG A 118 0.64 -6.90 -14.24
CA ARG A 118 0.41 -5.77 -15.13
C ARG A 118 0.22 -6.26 -16.58
N ASN A 119 -0.77 -5.69 -17.29
CA ASN A 119 -1.08 -6.08 -18.69
C ASN A 119 0.02 -5.78 -19.71
N VAL A 120 1.07 -5.07 -19.32
CA VAL A 120 2.21 -4.77 -20.19
C VAL A 120 3.28 -5.85 -20.04
N PRO A 121 3.69 -6.53 -21.13
CA PRO A 121 4.79 -7.47 -21.08
C PRO A 121 6.09 -6.81 -20.62
N ILE A 122 6.75 -7.43 -19.65
CA ILE A 122 7.94 -6.88 -19.03
C ILE A 122 9.10 -6.72 -20.03
N GLU A 123 9.12 -7.55 -21.07
CA GLU A 123 10.09 -7.49 -22.18
C GLU A 123 9.94 -6.21 -23.01
N GLN A 124 8.74 -5.64 -23.08
CA GLN A 124 8.53 -4.34 -23.74
C GLN A 124 9.06 -3.20 -22.90
N LEU A 125 8.80 -3.23 -21.60
CA LEU A 125 9.33 -2.26 -20.65
C LEU A 125 10.87 -2.31 -20.60
N ALA A 126 11.43 -3.51 -20.61
CA ALA A 126 12.89 -3.73 -20.57
C ALA A 126 13.64 -3.19 -21.81
N LYS A 127 12.93 -2.91 -22.92
CA LYS A 127 13.52 -2.20 -24.08
C LYS A 127 13.69 -0.70 -23.82
N ILE A 128 12.96 -0.15 -22.85
CA ILE A 128 13.01 1.27 -22.50
C ILE A 128 14.07 1.50 -21.41
N ALA A 129 14.02 0.72 -20.33
CA ALA A 129 14.98 0.80 -19.21
C ALA A 129 15.03 -0.51 -18.41
N PRO A 130 16.06 -0.72 -17.57
CA PRO A 130 16.05 -1.81 -16.59
C PRO A 130 14.71 -1.88 -15.86
N THR A 131 14.06 -3.06 -15.88
CA THR A 131 12.72 -3.25 -15.35
C THR A 131 12.69 -4.38 -14.33
N VAL A 132 12.25 -4.07 -13.12
CA VAL A 132 12.07 -5.02 -12.01
C VAL A 132 10.60 -5.18 -11.67
N SER A 133 10.22 -6.39 -11.27
CA SER A 133 8.87 -6.71 -10.80
C SER A 133 8.85 -6.88 -9.30
N ILE A 134 7.97 -6.14 -8.61
CA ILE A 134 7.71 -6.27 -7.19
C ILE A 134 6.27 -6.71 -6.99
N ASP A 135 6.07 -7.86 -6.40
CA ASP A 135 4.75 -8.39 -6.10
C ASP A 135 4.22 -7.81 -4.78
N HIS A 136 3.27 -6.90 -4.90
CA HIS A 136 2.63 -6.24 -3.75
C HIS A 136 1.65 -7.16 -2.99
N LEU A 137 1.28 -8.31 -3.56
CA LEU A 137 0.45 -9.31 -2.91
C LEU A 137 1.29 -10.25 -2.02
N LEU A 138 2.60 -10.31 -2.23
CA LEU A 138 3.52 -11.07 -1.38
C LEU A 138 3.95 -10.24 -0.18
N GLY A 139 3.41 -10.56 0.98
CA GLY A 139 3.76 -9.91 2.25
C GLY A 139 3.08 -8.55 2.43
N SER A 140 3.70 -7.69 3.24
CA SER A 140 3.14 -6.41 3.67
C SER A 140 4.08 -5.25 3.38
N ALA A 141 3.70 -4.03 3.78
CA ALA A 141 4.51 -2.83 3.63
C ALA A 141 6.00 -3.02 3.98
N PRO A 142 6.41 -3.63 5.11
CA PRO A 142 7.84 -3.78 5.43
C PRO A 142 8.65 -4.51 4.34
N ARG A 143 8.07 -5.55 3.70
CA ARG A 143 8.73 -6.29 2.63
C ARG A 143 8.88 -5.46 1.36
N ILE A 144 7.81 -4.80 0.95
CA ILE A 144 7.81 -3.93 -0.25
C ILE A 144 8.85 -2.82 -0.08
N TYR A 145 8.83 -2.15 1.08
CA TYR A 145 9.76 -1.07 1.39
C TYR A 145 11.22 -1.54 1.47
N ALA A 146 11.48 -2.72 2.01
CA ALA A 146 12.83 -3.28 2.04
C ALA A 146 13.40 -3.44 0.63
N LYS A 147 12.60 -3.95 -0.32
CA LYS A 147 13.01 -4.08 -1.72
C LYS A 147 13.19 -2.73 -2.40
N LEU A 148 12.27 -1.80 -2.19
CA LEU A 148 12.36 -0.47 -2.76
C LEU A 148 13.55 0.31 -2.19
N ALA A 149 13.79 0.22 -0.87
CA ALA A 149 14.94 0.86 -0.23
C ALA A 149 16.27 0.30 -0.76
N GLN A 150 16.38 -1.02 -0.94
CA GLN A 150 17.54 -1.64 -1.58
C GLN A 150 17.76 -1.14 -3.01
N LEU A 151 16.68 -1.00 -3.80
CA LEU A 151 16.74 -0.49 -5.18
C LEU A 151 17.18 0.96 -5.26
N THR A 152 16.88 1.77 -4.24
CA THR A 152 17.03 3.23 -4.27
C THR A 152 18.09 3.75 -3.31
N GLY A 153 18.72 2.88 -2.50
CA GLY A 153 19.71 3.27 -1.49
C GLY A 153 19.11 4.09 -0.34
N THR A 154 17.86 3.80 0.05
CA THR A 154 17.11 4.59 1.06
C THR A 154 16.84 3.83 2.35
N GLU A 155 17.68 2.86 2.71
CA GLU A 155 17.54 2.02 3.91
C GLU A 155 17.53 2.85 5.20
N ALA A 156 18.30 3.92 5.26
CA ALA A 156 18.31 4.84 6.41
C ALA A 156 16.93 5.50 6.61
N ARG A 157 16.26 5.90 5.52
CA ARG A 157 14.89 6.45 5.58
C ARG A 157 13.90 5.39 6.01
N LEU A 158 14.00 4.18 5.48
CA LEU A 158 13.17 3.05 5.88
C LEU A 158 13.30 2.77 7.39
N ALA A 159 14.51 2.82 7.94
CA ALA A 159 14.72 2.61 9.38
C ALA A 159 13.94 3.64 10.23
N VAL A 160 13.89 4.92 9.80
CA VAL A 160 13.08 5.95 10.47
C VAL A 160 11.59 5.64 10.41
N LEU A 161 11.07 5.24 9.25
CA LEU A 161 9.65 4.88 9.07
C LEU A 161 9.27 3.69 9.97
N ASN A 162 10.11 2.68 9.98
CA ASN A 162 9.93 1.48 10.80
C ASN A 162 9.92 1.81 12.30
N HIS A 163 10.91 2.59 12.76
CA HIS A 163 10.98 3.02 14.17
C HIS A 163 9.72 3.78 14.60
N ARG A 164 9.24 4.70 13.76
CA ARG A 164 8.01 5.46 14.03
C ARG A 164 6.81 4.53 14.18
N TYR A 165 6.63 3.60 13.25
CA TYR A 165 5.53 2.65 13.30
C TYR A 165 5.58 1.77 14.56
N GLN A 166 6.75 1.23 14.90
CA GLN A 166 6.91 0.41 16.10
C GLN A 166 6.59 1.20 17.38
N ALA A 167 7.01 2.47 17.45
CA ALA A 167 6.67 3.33 18.60
C ALA A 167 5.16 3.55 18.71
N GLN A 168 4.46 3.74 17.59
CA GLN A 168 3.00 3.89 17.56
C GLN A 168 2.28 2.60 18.01
N ILE A 169 2.72 1.43 17.58
CA ILE A 169 2.19 0.14 18.03
C ILE A 169 2.39 -0.04 19.54
N GLN A 170 3.55 0.30 20.07
CA GLN A 170 3.80 0.24 21.51
C GLN A 170 2.88 1.18 22.29
N GLN A 171 2.68 2.40 21.82
CA GLN A 171 1.75 3.35 22.42
C GLN A 171 0.31 2.83 22.40
N LEU A 172 -0.13 2.22 21.32
CA LEU A 172 -1.46 1.59 21.21
C LEU A 172 -1.64 0.52 22.29
N LYS A 173 -0.65 -0.38 22.45
CA LYS A 173 -0.66 -1.44 23.49
C LYS A 173 -0.67 -0.90 24.93
N GLN A 174 -0.07 0.26 25.15
CA GLN A 174 -0.11 0.92 26.47
C GLN A 174 -1.45 1.58 26.76
N THR A 175 -2.16 2.01 25.71
CA THR A 175 -3.46 2.69 25.85
C THR A 175 -4.61 1.70 25.94
N ILE A 176 -4.50 0.55 25.27
CA ILE A 176 -5.57 -0.45 25.12
C ILE A 176 -4.99 -1.83 25.47
N ASP A 177 -5.66 -2.60 26.34
CA ASP A 177 -5.33 -4.00 26.59
C ASP A 177 -5.78 -4.87 25.41
N THR A 178 -5.04 -4.77 24.31
CA THR A 178 -5.39 -5.39 23.02
C THR A 178 -5.51 -6.90 23.12
N ALA A 179 -4.75 -7.54 24.01
CA ALA A 179 -4.77 -8.99 24.19
C ALA A 179 -6.12 -9.52 24.77
N LYS A 180 -6.95 -8.64 25.32
CA LYS A 180 -8.28 -8.99 25.82
C LYS A 180 -9.40 -8.69 24.83
N ILE A 181 -9.11 -8.02 23.72
CA ILE A 181 -10.09 -7.56 22.74
C ILE A 181 -10.01 -8.43 21.50
N SER A 182 -11.16 -8.93 21.07
CA SER A 182 -11.29 -9.61 19.80
C SER A 182 -11.68 -8.63 18.68
N VAL A 183 -11.11 -8.86 17.48
CA VAL A 183 -11.37 -8.03 16.30
C VAL A 183 -11.54 -8.91 15.07
N SER A 184 -12.37 -8.49 14.12
CA SER A 184 -12.41 -9.08 12.80
C SER A 184 -12.46 -8.00 11.72
N VAL A 185 -12.07 -8.37 10.50
CA VAL A 185 -12.21 -7.51 9.32
C VAL A 185 -12.98 -8.32 8.28
N ILE A 186 -14.14 -7.84 7.91
CA ILE A 186 -15.05 -8.51 6.97
C ILE A 186 -15.40 -7.60 5.81
N GLN A 187 -15.74 -8.18 4.67
CA GLN A 187 -16.14 -7.45 3.47
C GLN A 187 -17.34 -8.13 2.84
N ALA A 188 -18.43 -7.39 2.61
CA ALA A 188 -19.50 -7.89 1.76
C ALA A 188 -19.01 -8.00 0.30
N ASN A 189 -19.21 -9.14 -0.33
CA ASN A 189 -18.75 -9.39 -1.69
C ASN A 189 -19.67 -10.39 -2.41
N ASN A 190 -20.44 -9.91 -3.41
CA ASN A 190 -21.27 -10.75 -4.27
C ASN A 190 -22.17 -11.75 -3.49
N GLY A 191 -22.84 -11.28 -2.44
CA GLY A 191 -23.76 -12.11 -1.63
C GLY A 191 -23.06 -13.08 -0.67
N LYS A 192 -21.75 -12.93 -0.47
CA LYS A 192 -20.93 -13.64 0.52
C LYS A 192 -20.16 -12.64 1.39
N VAL A 193 -19.51 -13.14 2.42
CA VAL A 193 -18.54 -12.37 3.22
C VAL A 193 -17.14 -12.86 2.91
N THR A 194 -16.30 -11.98 2.41
CA THR A 194 -14.88 -12.24 2.24
C THR A 194 -14.13 -11.89 3.51
N VAL A 195 -13.29 -12.79 3.99
CA VAL A 195 -12.41 -12.60 5.15
C VAL A 195 -10.98 -12.99 4.79
N HIS A 196 -10.03 -12.27 5.36
CA HIS A 196 -8.60 -12.48 5.14
C HIS A 196 -7.94 -12.91 6.44
N HIS A 197 -6.87 -13.70 6.35
CA HIS A 197 -5.99 -13.89 7.52
C HIS A 197 -5.52 -12.55 8.08
N SER A 198 -5.06 -11.67 7.21
CA SER A 198 -4.65 -10.30 7.54
C SER A 198 -5.09 -9.35 6.43
N TYR A 199 -6.06 -8.46 6.71
CA TYR A 199 -6.59 -7.54 5.71
C TYR A 199 -5.66 -6.35 5.51
N HIS A 200 -4.67 -6.51 4.64
CA HIS A 200 -3.72 -5.47 4.21
C HIS A 200 -3.11 -4.67 5.40
N ALA A 201 -3.05 -3.33 5.31
CA ALA A 201 -2.49 -2.49 6.36
C ALA A 201 -3.29 -2.54 7.66
N LEU A 202 -4.62 -2.59 7.60
CA LEU A 202 -5.46 -2.70 8.81
C LEU A 202 -5.22 -4.02 9.53
N GLY A 203 -5.27 -5.14 8.83
CA GLY A 203 -5.00 -6.46 9.42
C GLY A 203 -3.59 -6.52 10.02
N ARG A 204 -2.63 -5.90 9.36
CA ARG A 204 -1.26 -5.79 9.88
C ARG A 204 -1.21 -5.03 11.20
N VAL A 205 -1.83 -3.86 11.29
CA VAL A 205 -1.88 -3.07 12.54
C VAL A 205 -2.54 -3.86 13.65
N LEU A 206 -3.67 -4.51 13.37
CA LEU A 206 -4.41 -5.28 14.38
C LEU A 206 -3.58 -6.47 14.91
N ARG A 207 -2.87 -7.20 14.03
CA ARG A 207 -2.01 -8.31 14.42
C ARG A 207 -0.76 -7.83 15.16
N ASP A 208 -0.07 -6.80 14.70
CA ASP A 208 1.13 -6.24 15.36
C ASP A 208 0.79 -5.65 16.74
N ALA A 209 -0.42 -5.11 16.89
CA ALA A 209 -0.94 -4.65 18.18
C ALA A 209 -1.33 -5.80 19.11
N GLY A 210 -1.46 -7.03 18.61
CA GLY A 210 -1.74 -8.21 19.44
C GLY A 210 -3.22 -8.39 19.80
N PHE A 211 -4.13 -7.89 18.98
CA PHE A 211 -5.56 -8.21 19.10
C PHE A 211 -5.83 -9.69 18.83
N ARG A 212 -6.89 -10.22 19.44
CA ARG A 212 -7.37 -11.58 19.16
C ARG A 212 -8.26 -11.59 17.92
N PHE A 213 -8.25 -12.69 17.18
CA PHE A 213 -9.14 -12.90 16.05
C PHE A 213 -10.06 -14.09 16.30
N PRO A 214 -11.25 -14.13 15.70
CA PRO A 214 -12.08 -15.32 15.70
C PRO A 214 -11.31 -16.55 15.15
N PRO A 215 -11.54 -17.76 15.72
CA PRO A 215 -10.82 -18.97 15.30
C PRO A 215 -10.95 -19.30 13.81
N LEU A 216 -12.05 -18.89 13.17
CA LEU A 216 -12.23 -19.06 11.74
C LEU A 216 -11.18 -18.27 10.93
N ILE A 217 -10.90 -17.03 11.35
CA ILE A 217 -9.91 -16.16 10.71
C ILE A 217 -8.47 -16.67 10.97
N ASP A 218 -8.17 -17.14 12.18
CA ASP A 218 -6.84 -17.65 12.50
C ASP A 218 -6.48 -18.95 11.79
N ARG A 219 -7.47 -19.71 11.29
CA ARG A 219 -7.25 -20.90 10.47
C ARG A 219 -6.95 -20.60 8.99
N ILE A 220 -7.20 -19.38 8.53
CA ILE A 220 -6.84 -18.98 7.16
C ILE A 220 -5.31 -18.89 7.09
N PRO A 221 -4.66 -19.49 6.09
CA PRO A 221 -3.21 -19.33 5.92
C PRO A 221 -2.81 -17.85 5.73
N ASP A 222 -1.61 -17.50 6.20
CA ASP A 222 -1.11 -16.13 6.02
C ASP A 222 -1.01 -15.75 4.54
N GLY A 223 -1.49 -14.56 4.22
CA GLY A 223 -1.58 -14.06 2.85
C GLY A 223 -2.83 -14.52 2.08
N GLU A 224 -3.64 -15.42 2.64
CA GLU A 224 -4.84 -15.95 1.98
C GLU A 224 -6.14 -15.31 2.48
N ARG A 225 -7.21 -15.60 1.74
CA ARG A 225 -8.59 -15.21 2.06
C ARG A 225 -9.55 -16.33 1.72
N ILE A 226 -10.70 -16.31 2.36
CA ILE A 226 -11.84 -17.20 2.05
C ILE A 226 -13.13 -16.39 1.90
N ASP A 227 -14.06 -16.94 1.14
CA ASP A 227 -15.44 -16.47 1.13
C ASP A 227 -16.28 -17.40 1.98
N VAL A 228 -17.05 -16.84 2.92
CA VAL A 228 -17.94 -17.57 3.80
C VAL A 228 -19.39 -17.27 3.48
N SER A 229 -20.27 -18.21 3.78
CA SER A 229 -21.72 -18.03 3.63
C SER A 229 -22.31 -17.18 4.76
N ALA A 230 -23.52 -16.67 4.56
CA ALA A 230 -24.24 -15.88 5.55
C ALA A 230 -24.41 -16.63 6.90
N GLU A 231 -24.57 -17.96 6.87
CA GLU A 231 -24.74 -18.79 8.06
C GLU A 231 -23.52 -18.79 8.97
N GLN A 232 -22.33 -18.53 8.42
CA GLN A 232 -21.07 -18.47 9.17
C GLN A 232 -20.79 -17.06 9.75
N LEU A 233 -21.64 -16.07 9.46
CA LEU A 233 -21.47 -14.71 9.94
C LEU A 233 -21.29 -14.62 11.47
N PRO A 234 -22.02 -15.37 12.31
CA PRO A 234 -21.79 -15.36 13.75
C PRO A 234 -20.41 -15.85 14.18
N GLU A 235 -19.74 -16.70 13.38
CA GLU A 235 -18.37 -17.16 13.65
C GLU A 235 -17.30 -16.06 13.42
N LEU A 236 -17.68 -14.97 12.74
CA LEU A 236 -16.85 -13.80 12.47
C LEU A 236 -17.08 -12.66 13.45
N ASP A 237 -18.08 -12.80 14.35
CA ASP A 237 -18.38 -11.76 15.35
C ASP A 237 -17.24 -11.61 16.35
N ALA A 238 -17.03 -10.39 16.81
CA ALA A 238 -15.93 -10.01 17.68
C ALA A 238 -16.36 -8.81 18.53
N ASP A 239 -15.52 -8.39 19.50
CA ASP A 239 -15.78 -7.18 20.27
C ASP A 239 -15.86 -5.94 19.37
N PHE A 240 -15.04 -5.91 18.31
CA PHE A 240 -15.09 -4.90 17.25
C PHE A 240 -14.96 -5.58 15.88
N VAL A 241 -15.81 -5.17 14.95
CA VAL A 241 -15.78 -5.63 13.56
C VAL A 241 -15.50 -4.44 12.65
N PHE A 242 -14.49 -4.55 11.84
CA PHE A 242 -14.14 -3.55 10.84
C PHE A 242 -14.61 -3.99 9.45
N ALA A 243 -15.12 -3.05 8.69
CA ALA A 243 -15.42 -3.23 7.27
C ALA A 243 -14.99 -1.99 6.49
N THR A 244 -14.95 -2.07 5.17
CA THR A 244 -14.50 -0.96 4.36
C THR A 244 -15.48 -0.64 3.24
N TRP A 245 -15.57 0.62 2.89
CA TRP A 245 -16.36 1.13 1.78
C TRP A 245 -15.47 1.81 0.74
N ARG A 246 -15.87 1.79 -0.54
CA ARG A 246 -15.08 2.32 -1.64
C ARG A 246 -15.19 3.83 -1.76
N SER A 247 -14.19 4.54 -1.24
CA SER A 247 -14.11 6.01 -1.31
C SER A 247 -13.62 6.52 -2.68
N ASP A 248 -12.77 5.76 -3.36
CA ASP A 248 -12.15 6.13 -4.64
C ASP A 248 -13.15 6.25 -5.81
N THR A 249 -14.27 5.56 -5.72
CA THR A 249 -15.34 5.57 -6.73
C THR A 249 -16.56 6.40 -6.33
N GLY A 250 -16.45 7.20 -5.25
CA GLY A 250 -17.55 8.02 -4.73
C GLY A 250 -18.58 7.23 -3.91
N GLY A 251 -18.29 5.98 -3.54
CA GLY A 251 -19.12 5.20 -2.61
C GLY A 251 -19.18 5.83 -1.23
N LYS A 252 -20.12 5.36 -0.42
CA LYS A 252 -20.40 5.84 0.94
C LYS A 252 -20.41 4.68 1.94
N PRO A 253 -20.22 4.95 3.24
CA PRO A 253 -20.33 3.92 4.28
C PRO A 253 -21.64 3.10 4.20
N GLN A 254 -22.74 3.74 3.79
CA GLN A 254 -24.04 3.09 3.63
C GLN A 254 -24.05 2.00 2.55
N ASP A 255 -23.15 2.08 1.56
CA ASP A 255 -23.10 1.07 0.49
C ASP A 255 -22.63 -0.28 1.05
N GLU A 256 -21.65 -0.29 1.94
CA GLU A 256 -21.20 -1.51 2.63
C GLU A 256 -22.31 -2.12 3.50
N LEU A 257 -23.04 -1.28 4.24
CA LEU A 257 -24.20 -1.74 5.04
C LEU A 257 -25.29 -2.35 4.16
N ASN A 258 -25.57 -1.73 3.01
CA ASN A 258 -26.54 -2.24 2.04
C ASN A 258 -26.06 -3.56 1.41
N ASP A 259 -24.76 -3.72 1.19
CA ASP A 259 -24.20 -4.95 0.65
C ASP A 259 -24.22 -6.08 1.69
N MET A 260 -23.98 -5.78 2.98
CA MET A 260 -24.19 -6.72 4.07
C MET A 260 -25.66 -7.16 4.19
N GLU A 261 -26.63 -6.24 3.99
CA GLU A 261 -28.06 -6.57 3.98
C GLU A 261 -28.44 -7.50 2.82
N LYS A 262 -27.73 -7.41 1.67
CA LYS A 262 -27.89 -8.36 0.55
C LYS A 262 -27.28 -9.73 0.85
N VAL A 263 -26.20 -9.78 1.65
CA VAL A 263 -25.62 -11.05 2.11
C VAL A 263 -26.59 -11.77 3.04
N MET A 264 -27.13 -11.07 4.02
CA MET A 264 -28.04 -11.59 5.02
C MET A 264 -29.02 -10.50 5.51
N PRO A 265 -30.29 -10.55 5.12
CA PRO A 265 -31.28 -9.62 5.64
C PRO A 265 -31.34 -9.67 7.18
N GLY A 266 -31.28 -8.49 7.81
CA GLY A 266 -31.25 -8.37 9.27
C GLY A 266 -29.95 -8.85 9.92
N TRP A 267 -28.84 -8.86 9.18
CA TRP A 267 -27.52 -9.35 9.64
C TRP A 267 -27.06 -8.74 10.96
N CYS A 268 -27.43 -7.49 11.21
CA CYS A 268 -27.05 -6.79 12.44
C CYS A 268 -27.65 -7.45 13.70
N ASP A 269 -28.80 -8.11 13.60
CA ASP A 269 -29.41 -8.83 14.69
C ASP A 269 -28.61 -10.06 15.13
N PHE A 270 -27.77 -10.58 14.23
CA PHE A 270 -26.92 -11.76 14.46
C PHE A 270 -25.49 -11.41 14.88
N MET A 271 -25.09 -10.16 14.78
CA MET A 271 -23.74 -9.70 15.18
C MET A 271 -23.80 -8.79 16.40
N GLN A 272 -23.16 -9.20 17.50
CA GLN A 272 -23.09 -8.39 18.72
C GLN A 272 -22.36 -7.07 18.46
N ALA A 273 -21.27 -7.08 17.68
CA ALA A 273 -20.54 -5.87 17.33
C ALA A 273 -21.46 -4.83 16.66
N CYS A 274 -22.35 -5.25 15.75
CA CYS A 274 -23.30 -4.35 15.12
C CYS A 274 -24.30 -3.77 16.13
N ARG A 275 -24.93 -4.62 16.93
CA ARG A 275 -25.90 -4.19 17.95
C ARG A 275 -25.29 -3.23 18.97
N SER A 276 -24.00 -3.39 19.27
CA SER A 276 -23.26 -2.58 20.25
C SER A 276 -22.66 -1.30 19.66
N GLY A 277 -22.84 -1.04 18.36
CA GLY A 277 -22.22 0.10 17.67
C GLY A 277 -20.71 -0.06 17.48
N HIS A 278 -20.21 -1.30 17.48
CA HIS A 278 -18.80 -1.66 17.29
C HIS A 278 -18.52 -2.21 15.87
N TYR A 279 -19.45 -2.03 14.93
CA TYR A 279 -19.24 -2.26 13.52
C TYR A 279 -18.69 -0.97 12.89
N ILE A 280 -17.40 -0.97 12.56
CA ILE A 280 -16.63 0.22 12.21
C ILE A 280 -16.36 0.23 10.72
N LEU A 281 -16.76 1.32 10.04
CA LEU A 281 -16.58 1.49 8.60
C LEU A 281 -15.42 2.44 8.31
N LEU A 282 -14.43 1.98 7.55
CA LEU A 282 -13.26 2.75 7.15
C LEU A 282 -13.17 2.92 5.63
N PRO A 283 -12.57 4.02 5.12
CA PRO A 283 -12.29 4.18 3.70
C PRO A 283 -11.32 3.08 3.22
N ARG A 284 -11.70 2.36 2.16
CA ARG A 284 -11.00 1.15 1.73
C ARG A 284 -9.57 1.43 1.24
N GLU A 285 -9.38 2.48 0.49
CA GLU A 285 -8.12 2.74 -0.20
C GLU A 285 -6.96 3.00 0.78
N GLU A 286 -7.23 3.70 1.87
CA GLU A 286 -6.26 3.93 2.96
C GLU A 286 -5.96 2.63 3.72
N VAL A 287 -6.99 1.80 3.89
CA VAL A 287 -6.88 0.51 4.61
C VAL A 287 -6.05 -0.51 3.84
N ILE A 288 -6.14 -0.52 2.50
CA ILE A 288 -5.44 -1.50 1.67
C ILE A 288 -4.06 -1.05 1.20
N SER A 289 -3.68 0.21 1.41
CA SER A 289 -2.37 0.72 1.00
C SER A 289 -1.25 0.05 1.80
N ASN A 290 -0.31 -0.58 1.10
CA ASN A 290 0.91 -1.12 1.72
C ASN A 290 1.93 0.00 1.94
N SER A 291 1.62 0.97 2.83
CA SER A 291 2.46 2.13 3.13
C SER A 291 2.58 2.39 4.63
N TYR A 292 3.68 2.99 5.06
CA TYR A 292 3.86 3.40 6.46
C TYR A 292 2.92 4.55 6.85
N ALA A 293 2.54 5.40 5.89
CA ALA A 293 1.52 6.41 6.11
C ALA A 293 0.17 5.77 6.46
N ALA A 294 -0.26 4.76 5.68
CA ALA A 294 -1.47 4.01 5.98
C ALA A 294 -1.38 3.28 7.33
N LEU A 295 -0.27 2.60 7.61
CA LEU A 295 -0.05 1.95 8.91
C LEU A 295 -0.19 2.96 10.05
N SER A 296 0.43 4.14 9.94
CA SER A 296 0.36 5.19 10.97
C SER A 296 -1.05 5.76 11.14
N LEU A 297 -1.76 6.00 10.04
CA LEU A 297 -3.16 6.42 10.05
C LEU A 297 -4.04 5.39 10.75
N LEU A 298 -3.88 4.12 10.40
CA LEU A 298 -4.71 3.03 10.95
C LEU A 298 -4.42 2.76 12.43
N VAL A 299 -3.20 2.95 12.92
CA VAL A 299 -2.94 2.91 14.37
C VAL A 299 -3.78 3.96 15.09
N ALA A 300 -3.82 5.21 14.57
CA ALA A 300 -4.61 6.28 15.16
C ALA A 300 -6.12 6.01 15.06
N GLU A 301 -6.60 5.51 13.93
CA GLU A 301 -8.01 5.14 13.73
C GLU A 301 -8.43 4.01 14.69
N VAL A 302 -7.67 2.91 14.74
CA VAL A 302 -7.95 1.79 15.66
C VAL A 302 -7.97 2.28 17.10
N GLN A 303 -7.02 3.12 17.51
CA GLN A 303 -6.99 3.68 18.84
C GLN A 303 -8.23 4.54 19.11
N SER A 304 -8.62 5.43 18.20
CA SER A 304 -9.76 6.32 18.39
C SER A 304 -11.10 5.57 18.42
N GLN A 305 -11.20 4.49 17.66
CA GLN A 305 -12.42 3.70 17.58
C GLN A 305 -12.60 2.74 18.78
N ILE A 306 -11.53 2.30 19.42
CA ILE A 306 -11.59 1.30 20.49
C ILE A 306 -11.39 1.93 21.88
N ALA A 307 -10.51 2.93 22.02
CA ALA A 307 -10.19 3.49 23.32
C ALA A 307 -11.42 4.08 24.03
N GLY A 308 -11.63 3.67 25.27
CA GLY A 308 -12.73 4.17 26.12
C GLY A 308 -14.10 3.61 25.78
N ARG A 309 -14.26 2.76 24.76
CA ARG A 309 -15.54 2.08 24.51
C ARG A 309 -15.70 0.87 25.44
N PRO A 310 -16.88 0.66 26.03
CA PRO A 310 -17.14 -0.50 26.86
C PRO A 310 -17.13 -1.76 26.00
N ILE A 311 -16.30 -2.74 26.37
CA ILE A 311 -16.35 -4.07 25.74
C ILE A 311 -17.60 -4.77 26.28
N PRO A 312 -18.50 -5.25 25.39
CA PRO A 312 -19.66 -6.02 25.83
C PRO A 312 -19.17 -7.23 26.61
N LYS A 313 -19.65 -7.39 27.87
CA LYS A 313 -19.39 -8.63 28.59
C LYS A 313 -20.09 -9.77 27.85
N GLU A 314 -19.37 -10.84 27.57
CA GLU A 314 -19.98 -12.07 27.06
C GLU A 314 -21.21 -12.37 27.92
N GLY A 315 -22.38 -12.40 27.25
CA GLY A 315 -23.64 -12.67 27.94
C GLY A 315 -23.56 -14.05 28.63
N LYS A 316 -23.83 -14.07 29.92
CA LYS A 316 -24.07 -15.32 30.68
C LYS A 316 -25.31 -16.01 30.13
#